data_5aa1bd64cb70a6d3adf7b66b01edbc2c
#
_entry.id   5aa1bd64cb70a6d3adf7b66b01edbc2c
#
_cell.length_a   1.000
_cell.length_b   1.000
_cell.length_c   1.000
_cell.angle_alpha   90.00
_cell.angle_beta   90.00
_cell.angle_gamma   90.00
#
_symmetry.space_group_name_H-M   'P 1'
#
loop_
_entity.id
_entity.type
_entity.pdbx_description
1 polymer ?
#
loop_
_entity_poly.entity_id
_entity_poly.type
_entity_poly.pdbx_seq_one_letter_code
_entity_poly.pdbx_strand_id
1 'polypeptide(L)'
;EKSERMVRIAMTDMRLHGDGHSNIRCTDALLPFDSYTDLASNSFDIVMTNPPFGSVLQKESYSYLGDFELLKEKTKAPLEILGLERSIQLLRDGGRIAIVLPESVFVNKSYAYVRTWLQNNVKIRGIISLPLSTFTPFGANIKTSILIATKTKISDNYDVFTAVIEDIGFDSKGNDTKTPDWCDVANAFKSFIDKEGW
;
A
#
# COMPACT_ATOMS: atom_id res chain seq x y z
N GLU A 1 -4.20 11.09 -8.94
CA GLU A 1 -5.65 10.81 -9.00
C GLU A 1 -6.19 11.20 -10.37
N LYS A 2 -6.97 10.34 -11.02
CA LYS A 2 -7.52 10.58 -12.38
C LYS A 2 -8.75 11.48 -12.40
N SER A 3 -9.55 11.45 -11.34
CA SER A 3 -10.80 12.19 -11.25
C SER A 3 -10.52 13.63 -10.83
N GLU A 4 -10.83 14.61 -11.69
CA GLU A 4 -10.73 16.03 -11.35
C GLU A 4 -11.52 16.39 -10.09
N ARG A 5 -12.69 15.77 -9.91
CA ARG A 5 -13.49 15.98 -8.69
C ARG A 5 -12.74 15.53 -7.44
N MET A 6 -12.12 14.34 -7.48
CA MET A 6 -11.36 13.82 -6.34
C MET A 6 -10.07 14.60 -6.10
N VAL A 7 -9.42 15.09 -7.15
CA VAL A 7 -8.28 16.00 -7.04
C VAL A 7 -8.68 17.28 -6.28
N ARG A 8 -9.81 17.88 -6.61
CA ARG A 8 -10.31 19.09 -5.91
C ARG A 8 -10.61 18.81 -4.43
N ILE A 9 -11.23 17.66 -4.14
CA ILE A 9 -11.51 17.23 -2.75
C ILE A 9 -10.19 17.05 -2.00
N ALA A 10 -9.23 16.32 -2.55
CA ALA A 10 -7.93 16.09 -1.91
C ALA A 10 -7.16 17.40 -1.70
N MET A 11 -7.15 18.30 -2.67
CA MET A 11 -6.53 19.64 -2.51
C MET A 11 -7.18 20.45 -1.38
N THR A 12 -8.49 20.35 -1.22
CA THR A 12 -9.21 21.04 -0.15
C THR A 12 -8.87 20.43 1.20
N ASP A 13 -8.87 19.10 1.29
CA ASP A 13 -8.55 18.36 2.50
C ASP A 13 -7.12 18.68 3.00
N MET A 14 -6.13 18.63 2.11
CA MET A 14 -4.75 18.98 2.43
C MET A 14 -4.62 20.43 2.95
N ARG A 15 -5.34 21.38 2.35
CA ARG A 15 -5.35 22.77 2.83
C ARG A 15 -5.96 22.90 4.23
N LEU A 16 -7.05 22.19 4.50
CA LEU A 16 -7.71 22.20 5.82
C LEU A 16 -6.81 21.63 6.91
N HIS A 17 -5.95 20.67 6.57
CA HIS A 17 -4.97 20.08 7.47
C HIS A 17 -3.64 20.83 7.55
N GLY A 18 -3.53 22.00 6.90
CA GLY A 18 -2.33 22.84 6.93
C GLY A 18 -1.16 22.31 6.10
N ASP A 19 -1.39 21.27 5.30
CA ASP A 19 -0.41 20.76 4.33
C ASP A 19 -0.63 21.43 2.96
N GLY A 20 0.41 21.49 2.17
CA GLY A 20 0.34 22.10 0.83
C GLY A 20 -0.56 21.32 -0.13
N HIS A 21 -0.90 21.93 -1.26
CA HIS A 21 -1.72 21.32 -2.31
C HIS A 21 -0.98 21.16 -3.64
N SER A 22 0.24 21.67 -3.73
CA SER A 22 1.02 21.73 -4.96
C SER A 22 1.45 20.38 -5.52
N ASN A 23 1.45 19.34 -4.68
CA ASN A 23 1.89 18.00 -5.06
C ASN A 23 0.74 17.07 -5.45
N ILE A 24 -0.50 17.55 -5.49
CA ILE A 24 -1.65 16.78 -5.96
C ILE A 24 -1.82 16.99 -7.47
N ARG A 25 -1.82 15.90 -8.22
CA ARG A 25 -1.89 15.93 -9.70
C ARG A 25 -3.10 15.19 -10.22
N CYS A 26 -3.73 15.77 -11.26
CA CYS A 26 -4.79 15.09 -12.01
C CYS A 26 -4.15 14.23 -13.11
N THR A 27 -3.80 13.00 -12.76
CA THR A 27 -3.16 12.05 -13.70
C THR A 27 -3.38 10.61 -13.27
N ASP A 28 -3.14 9.67 -14.19
CA ASP A 28 -3.11 8.24 -13.86
C ASP A 28 -1.77 7.88 -13.22
N ALA A 29 -1.79 7.35 -12.01
CA ALA A 29 -0.59 6.96 -11.27
C ALA A 29 0.15 5.74 -11.87
N LEU A 30 -0.45 5.05 -12.82
CA LEU A 30 0.10 3.84 -13.44
C LEU A 30 0.77 4.09 -14.79
N LEU A 31 0.80 5.33 -15.29
CA LEU A 31 1.50 5.69 -16.53
C LEU A 31 3.01 5.45 -16.41
N PRO A 32 3.74 5.27 -17.54
CA PRO A 32 5.19 5.26 -17.55
C PRO A 32 5.78 6.50 -16.89
N PHE A 33 6.96 6.39 -16.28
CA PHE A 33 7.58 7.53 -15.58
C PHE A 33 7.92 8.71 -16.49
N ASP A 34 8.21 8.48 -17.76
CA ASP A 34 8.44 9.52 -18.77
C ASP A 34 7.19 10.36 -19.10
N SER A 35 6.01 9.89 -18.70
CA SER A 35 4.76 10.64 -18.80
C SER A 35 4.62 11.75 -17.75
N TYR A 36 5.52 11.80 -16.76
CA TYR A 36 5.51 12.81 -15.69
C TYR A 36 6.71 13.73 -15.82
N THR A 37 6.49 15.02 -15.60
CA THR A 37 7.56 16.05 -15.71
C THR A 37 8.44 16.13 -14.45
N ASP A 38 7.94 15.68 -13.31
CA ASP A 38 8.52 15.90 -11.98
C ASP A 38 8.44 14.68 -11.06
N LEU A 39 8.15 13.51 -11.60
CA LEU A 39 8.08 12.25 -10.89
C LEU A 39 8.98 11.22 -11.56
N ALA A 40 9.93 10.70 -10.81
CA ALA A 40 10.83 9.65 -11.27
C ALA A 40 10.73 8.39 -10.38
N SER A 41 11.16 7.27 -10.94
CA SER A 41 11.40 6.07 -10.14
C SER A 41 12.52 6.31 -9.12
N ASN A 42 12.54 5.55 -8.04
CA ASN A 42 13.58 5.58 -7.01
C ASN A 42 13.80 6.97 -6.37
N SER A 43 12.76 7.77 -6.18
CA SER A 43 12.87 9.17 -5.75
C SER A 43 12.32 9.45 -4.35
N PHE A 44 11.58 8.52 -3.74
CA PHE A 44 10.93 8.76 -2.45
C PHE A 44 11.57 7.94 -1.31
N ASP A 45 11.70 8.58 -0.16
CA ASP A 45 12.12 7.93 1.09
C ASP A 45 11.05 7.06 1.69
N ILE A 46 9.79 7.52 1.61
CA ILE A 46 8.62 6.87 2.21
C ILE A 46 7.46 6.90 1.23
N VAL A 47 6.80 5.77 1.08
CA VAL A 47 5.51 5.66 0.39
C VAL A 47 4.49 5.08 1.35
N MET A 48 3.39 5.81 1.55
CA MET A 48 2.24 5.35 2.32
C MET A 48 0.99 5.40 1.46
N THR A 49 0.27 4.30 1.33
CA THR A 49 -0.88 4.23 0.43
C THR A 49 -1.89 3.16 0.83
N ASN A 50 -3.13 3.43 0.46
CA ASN A 50 -4.23 2.48 0.44
C ASN A 50 -4.76 2.45 -0.99
N PRO A 51 -4.28 1.55 -1.85
CA PRO A 51 -4.74 1.47 -3.23
C PRO A 51 -6.20 0.99 -3.31
N PRO A 52 -6.92 1.29 -4.40
CA PRO A 52 -8.27 0.80 -4.59
C PRO A 52 -8.30 -0.73 -4.71
N PHE A 53 -9.28 -1.38 -4.07
CA PHE A 53 -9.45 -2.83 -4.06
C PHE A 53 -10.53 -3.30 -5.04
N GLY A 54 -10.38 -4.54 -5.53
CA GLY A 54 -11.41 -5.26 -6.27
C GLY A 54 -11.60 -4.83 -7.72
N SER A 55 -10.93 -3.80 -8.17
CA SER A 55 -10.93 -3.42 -9.59
C SER A 55 -9.82 -4.14 -10.35
N VAL A 56 -10.17 -4.69 -11.51
CA VAL A 56 -9.24 -5.48 -12.33
C VAL A 56 -9.08 -4.83 -13.69
N LEU A 57 -7.85 -4.56 -14.08
CA LEU A 57 -7.51 -4.08 -15.41
C LEU A 57 -7.27 -5.25 -16.37
N GLN A 58 -7.77 -5.13 -17.60
CA GLN A 58 -7.45 -6.03 -18.71
C GLN A 58 -6.19 -5.50 -19.40
N LYS A 59 -5.20 -6.33 -19.65
CA LYS A 59 -3.91 -5.92 -20.24
C LYS A 59 -4.08 -5.22 -21.59
N GLU A 60 -4.98 -5.72 -22.43
CA GLU A 60 -5.22 -5.17 -23.77
C GLU A 60 -5.80 -3.74 -23.72
N SER A 61 -6.53 -3.41 -22.65
CA SER A 61 -7.14 -2.08 -22.49
C SER A 61 -6.16 -1.03 -21.99
N TYR A 62 -4.93 -1.42 -21.61
CA TYR A 62 -3.96 -0.55 -20.93
C TYR A 62 -2.55 -0.74 -21.48
N SER A 63 -2.42 -0.79 -22.80
CA SER A 63 -1.13 -0.89 -23.50
C SER A 63 -0.19 0.31 -23.23
N TYR A 64 -0.74 1.39 -22.70
CA TYR A 64 -0.02 2.60 -22.34
C TYR A 64 0.49 2.63 -20.89
N LEU A 65 0.22 1.59 -20.09
CA LEU A 65 0.78 1.51 -18.75
C LEU A 65 2.28 1.32 -18.80
N GLY A 66 2.94 1.80 -17.74
CA GLY A 66 4.36 1.57 -17.54
C GLY A 66 4.72 0.09 -17.42
N ASP A 67 6.01 -0.18 -17.40
CA ASP A 67 6.52 -1.53 -17.20
C ASP A 67 6.22 -2.03 -15.80
N PHE A 68 5.37 -3.06 -15.75
CA PHE A 68 5.02 -3.78 -14.53
C PHE A 68 5.45 -5.25 -14.67
N GLU A 69 6.34 -5.69 -13.79
CA GLU A 69 6.83 -7.07 -13.78
C GLU A 69 5.73 -8.07 -13.42
N LEU A 70 4.87 -7.68 -12.47
CA LEU A 70 3.74 -8.51 -12.03
C LEU A 70 2.65 -8.67 -13.10
N LEU A 71 2.71 -7.88 -14.18
CA LEU A 71 1.82 -7.98 -15.33
C LEU A 71 2.36 -8.82 -16.50
N LYS A 72 3.66 -9.08 -16.58
CA LYS A 72 4.32 -9.61 -17.80
C LYS A 72 3.64 -10.87 -18.37
N GLU A 73 3.18 -11.75 -17.50
CA GLU A 73 2.55 -13.02 -17.89
C GLU A 73 1.04 -13.07 -17.57
N LYS A 74 0.42 -11.94 -17.25
CA LYS A 74 -0.99 -11.88 -16.85
C LYS A 74 -1.82 -11.11 -17.87
N THR A 75 -3.01 -11.63 -18.15
CA THR A 75 -4.01 -10.93 -18.97
C THR A 75 -4.86 -9.97 -18.15
N LYS A 76 -4.82 -10.12 -16.83
CA LYS A 76 -5.61 -9.33 -15.87
C LYS A 76 -4.74 -8.99 -14.66
N ALA A 77 -4.86 -7.76 -14.17
CA ALA A 77 -4.19 -7.33 -12.95
C ALA A 77 -5.15 -6.58 -12.03
N PRO A 78 -5.26 -7.00 -10.77
CA PRO A 78 -5.92 -6.21 -9.74
C PRO A 78 -5.18 -4.89 -9.52
N LEU A 79 -5.94 -3.79 -9.34
CA LEU A 79 -5.34 -2.46 -9.15
C LEU A 79 -4.46 -2.38 -7.92
N GLU A 80 -4.80 -3.09 -6.85
CA GLU A 80 -4.00 -3.18 -5.63
C GLU A 80 -2.61 -3.79 -5.87
N ILE A 81 -2.48 -4.73 -6.82
CA ILE A 81 -1.18 -5.34 -7.18
C ILE A 81 -0.34 -4.37 -8.00
N LEU A 82 -0.95 -3.66 -8.94
CA LEU A 82 -0.26 -2.60 -9.69
C LEU A 82 0.14 -1.43 -8.78
N GLY A 83 -0.74 -1.06 -7.84
CA GLY A 83 -0.45 -0.05 -6.83
C GLY A 83 0.73 -0.44 -5.93
N LEU A 84 0.82 -1.71 -5.55
CA LEU A 84 1.94 -2.26 -4.78
C LEU A 84 3.26 -2.13 -5.56
N GLU A 85 3.29 -2.61 -6.81
CA GLU A 85 4.50 -2.52 -7.63
C GLU A 85 4.90 -1.07 -7.90
N ARG A 86 3.94 -0.20 -8.28
CA ARG A 86 4.19 1.24 -8.48
C ARG A 86 4.78 1.89 -7.23
N SER A 87 4.26 1.56 -6.06
CA SER A 87 4.75 2.09 -4.80
C SER A 87 6.21 1.72 -4.54
N ILE A 88 6.61 0.49 -4.86
CA ILE A 88 7.99 0.02 -4.72
C ILE A 88 8.90 0.64 -5.80
N GLN A 89 8.39 0.84 -7.03
CA GLN A 89 9.13 1.56 -8.08
C GLN A 89 9.47 3.00 -7.68
N LEU A 90 8.57 3.68 -6.96
CA LEU A 90 8.76 5.04 -6.47
C LEU A 90 9.81 5.15 -5.36
N LEU A 91 9.99 4.12 -4.56
CA LEU A 91 10.95 4.11 -3.46
C LEU A 91 12.39 4.10 -3.96
N ARG A 92 13.25 4.92 -3.36
CA ARG A 92 14.70 4.78 -3.48
C ARG A 92 15.20 3.55 -2.70
N ASP A 93 16.43 3.15 -2.97
CA ASP A 93 17.07 2.12 -2.15
C ASP A 93 17.14 2.56 -0.68
N GLY A 94 16.78 1.67 0.24
CA GLY A 94 16.60 1.96 1.65
C GLY A 94 15.28 2.65 2.00
N GLY A 95 14.47 3.02 1.00
CA GLY A 95 13.14 3.62 1.20
C GLY A 95 12.13 2.65 1.82
N ARG A 96 11.11 3.18 2.47
CA ARG A 96 10.14 2.44 3.28
C ARG A 96 8.73 2.54 2.71
N ILE A 97 8.00 1.46 2.76
CA ILE A 97 6.58 1.40 2.36
C ILE A 97 5.71 0.96 3.52
N ALA A 98 4.55 1.60 3.64
CA ALA A 98 3.40 1.09 4.37
C ALA A 98 2.20 1.08 3.41
N ILE A 99 1.67 -0.09 3.12
CA ILE A 99 0.58 -0.26 2.16
C ILE A 99 -0.50 -1.18 2.71
N VAL A 100 -1.76 -0.77 2.55
CA VAL A 100 -2.91 -1.62 2.87
C VAL A 100 -3.20 -2.51 1.67
N LEU A 101 -3.32 -3.82 1.90
CA LEU A 101 -3.60 -4.80 0.86
C LEU A 101 -4.70 -5.78 1.33
N PRO A 102 -5.50 -6.33 0.42
CA PRO A 102 -6.37 -7.45 0.75
C PRO A 102 -5.58 -8.60 1.36
N GLU A 103 -6.09 -9.21 2.43
CA GLU A 103 -5.43 -10.34 3.09
C GLU A 103 -5.22 -11.52 2.13
N SER A 104 -6.07 -11.65 1.12
CA SER A 104 -5.94 -12.65 0.05
C SER A 104 -4.58 -12.62 -0.66
N VAL A 105 -3.90 -11.47 -0.74
CA VAL A 105 -2.56 -11.34 -1.32
C VAL A 105 -1.55 -12.19 -0.54
N PHE A 106 -1.72 -12.27 0.77
CA PHE A 106 -0.81 -13.01 1.66
C PHE A 106 -1.14 -14.51 1.76
N VAL A 107 -2.40 -14.92 1.61
CA VAL A 107 -2.84 -16.28 1.88
C VAL A 107 -3.23 -17.07 0.62
N ASN A 108 -3.78 -16.46 -0.43
CA ASN A 108 -4.27 -17.20 -1.58
C ASN A 108 -3.13 -17.72 -2.47
N LYS A 109 -3.27 -18.94 -2.95
CA LYS A 109 -2.31 -19.58 -3.88
C LYS A 109 -2.16 -18.79 -5.19
N SER A 110 -3.24 -18.18 -5.67
CA SER A 110 -3.23 -17.36 -6.91
C SER A 110 -2.28 -16.16 -6.84
N TYR A 111 -1.94 -15.67 -5.64
CA TYR A 111 -1.00 -14.57 -5.41
C TYR A 111 0.40 -15.02 -4.98
N ALA A 112 0.73 -16.30 -5.10
CA ALA A 112 2.08 -16.79 -4.77
C ALA A 112 3.18 -16.03 -5.54
N TYR A 113 2.94 -15.70 -6.81
CA TYR A 113 3.86 -14.92 -7.64
C TYR A 113 4.13 -13.51 -7.07
N VAL A 114 3.13 -12.86 -6.49
CA VAL A 114 3.29 -11.55 -5.83
C VAL A 114 4.18 -11.68 -4.60
N ARG A 115 3.97 -12.71 -3.78
CA ARG A 115 4.80 -12.94 -2.59
C ARG A 115 6.24 -13.25 -2.95
N THR A 116 6.48 -14.07 -3.98
CA THR A 116 7.83 -14.33 -4.50
C THR A 116 8.48 -13.04 -5.00
N TRP A 117 7.74 -12.23 -5.75
CA TRP A 117 8.24 -10.94 -6.24
C TRP A 117 8.57 -9.99 -5.07
N LEU A 118 7.70 -9.89 -4.05
CA LEU A 118 7.97 -9.11 -2.85
C LEU A 118 9.26 -9.55 -2.15
N GLN A 119 9.44 -10.85 -1.94
CA GLN A 119 10.64 -11.42 -1.32
C GLN A 119 11.93 -11.09 -2.07
N ASN A 120 11.86 -10.86 -3.38
CA ASN A 120 13.03 -10.52 -4.19
C ASN A 120 13.31 -9.00 -4.23
N ASN A 121 12.32 -8.15 -3.92
CA ASN A 121 12.42 -6.71 -4.12
C ASN A 121 12.46 -5.90 -2.82
N VAL A 122 11.94 -6.44 -1.71
CA VAL A 122 11.86 -5.73 -0.44
C VAL A 122 12.13 -6.64 0.75
N LYS A 123 12.74 -6.10 1.78
CA LYS A 123 12.78 -6.73 3.11
C LYS A 123 11.46 -6.42 3.83
N ILE A 124 10.64 -7.44 4.05
CA ILE A 124 9.38 -7.30 4.79
C ILE A 124 9.71 -7.06 6.26
N ARG A 125 9.17 -6.00 6.85
CA ARG A 125 9.38 -5.62 8.25
C ARG A 125 8.21 -5.98 9.13
N GLY A 126 6.99 -5.87 8.60
CA GLY A 126 5.79 -6.19 9.34
C GLY A 126 4.60 -6.53 8.46
N ILE A 127 3.72 -7.38 8.98
CA ILE A 127 2.39 -7.66 8.43
C ILE A 127 1.40 -7.55 9.58
N ILE A 128 0.49 -6.58 9.52
CA ILE A 128 -0.50 -6.30 10.56
C ILE A 128 -1.88 -6.53 9.98
N SER A 129 -2.58 -7.55 10.48
CA SER A 129 -3.94 -7.87 10.05
C SER A 129 -4.93 -6.91 10.68
N LEU A 130 -5.83 -6.34 9.89
CA LEU A 130 -6.90 -5.45 10.33
C LEU A 130 -8.22 -6.20 10.46
N PRO A 131 -9.14 -5.79 11.35
CA PRO A 131 -10.45 -6.44 11.45
C PRO A 131 -11.28 -6.26 10.18
N LEU A 132 -12.21 -7.18 9.92
CA LEU A 132 -13.10 -7.10 8.77
C LEU A 132 -13.95 -5.81 8.77
N SER A 133 -14.24 -5.30 9.97
CA SER A 133 -15.00 -4.05 10.17
C SER A 133 -14.30 -2.80 9.67
N THR A 134 -12.98 -2.82 9.42
CA THR A 134 -12.17 -1.64 9.07
C THR A 134 -12.77 -0.81 7.93
N PHE A 135 -13.25 -1.45 6.88
CA PHE A 135 -13.80 -0.76 5.70
C PHE A 135 -15.31 -0.92 5.54
N THR A 136 -15.96 -1.65 6.45
CA THR A 136 -17.42 -1.88 6.39
C THR A 136 -18.24 -0.59 6.47
N PRO A 137 -17.92 0.40 7.35
CA PRO A 137 -18.63 1.67 7.39
C PRO A 137 -18.55 2.47 6.09
N PHE A 138 -17.53 2.19 5.28
CA PHE A 138 -17.28 2.84 3.98
C PHE A 138 -17.76 2.01 2.79
N GLY A 139 -18.54 0.96 3.04
CA GLY A 139 -19.17 0.12 2.00
C GLY A 139 -18.30 -1.00 1.45
N ALA A 140 -17.13 -1.27 2.01
CA ALA A 140 -16.25 -2.35 1.58
C ALA A 140 -16.19 -3.46 2.63
N ASN A 141 -16.63 -4.67 2.27
CA ASN A 141 -16.56 -5.85 3.13
C ASN A 141 -15.36 -6.72 2.73
N ILE A 142 -14.15 -6.24 3.04
CA ILE A 142 -12.91 -6.89 2.67
C ILE A 142 -11.94 -6.96 3.86
N LYS A 143 -11.41 -8.14 4.13
CA LYS A 143 -10.34 -8.33 5.12
C LYS A 143 -9.03 -7.84 4.53
N THR A 144 -8.32 -6.99 5.26
CA THR A 144 -7.10 -6.34 4.81
C THR A 144 -5.97 -6.50 5.82
N SER A 145 -4.75 -6.27 5.36
CA SER A 145 -3.56 -6.20 6.22
C SER A 145 -2.67 -5.05 5.76
N ILE A 146 -1.93 -4.47 6.69
CA ILE A 146 -0.89 -3.49 6.41
C ILE A 146 0.41 -4.25 6.17
N LEU A 147 1.04 -4.05 5.02
CA LEU A 147 2.41 -4.48 4.73
C LEU A 147 3.36 -3.31 5.02
N ILE A 148 4.37 -3.56 5.83
CA ILE A 148 5.47 -2.63 6.07
C ILE A 148 6.76 -3.29 5.58
N ALA A 149 7.50 -2.59 4.71
CA ALA A 149 8.71 -3.14 4.11
C ALA A 149 9.74 -2.04 3.80
N THR A 150 10.98 -2.46 3.57
CA THR A 150 12.08 -1.60 3.13
C THR A 150 12.58 -2.09 1.77
N LYS A 151 12.75 -1.19 0.81
CA LYS A 151 13.38 -1.51 -0.47
C LYS A 151 14.87 -1.67 -0.26
N THR A 152 15.33 -2.90 -0.15
CA THR A 152 16.75 -3.24 0.07
C THR A 152 17.04 -4.64 -0.42
N LYS A 153 18.31 -4.91 -0.70
CA LYS A 153 18.75 -6.29 -0.96
C LYS A 153 18.52 -7.12 0.28
N ILE A 154 17.98 -8.31 0.09
CA ILE A 154 17.60 -9.20 1.17
C ILE A 154 18.84 -9.99 1.59
N SER A 155 19.14 -9.96 2.88
CA SER A 155 20.05 -10.91 3.52
C SER A 155 19.29 -12.15 3.95
N ASP A 156 19.96 -13.28 4.00
CA ASP A 156 19.39 -14.53 4.49
C ASP A 156 18.87 -14.36 5.91
N ASN A 157 17.75 -14.96 6.21
CA ASN A 157 17.09 -15.01 7.51
C ASN A 157 16.97 -13.68 8.27
N TYR A 158 15.75 -13.17 8.35
CA TYR A 158 15.41 -12.00 9.13
C TYR A 158 14.04 -12.18 9.79
N ASP A 159 13.85 -11.52 10.92
CA ASP A 159 12.58 -11.53 11.62
C ASP A 159 11.56 -10.60 10.96
N VAL A 160 10.29 -11.01 11.00
CA VAL A 160 9.16 -10.23 10.52
C VAL A 160 8.18 -10.03 11.66
N PHE A 161 7.84 -8.79 11.95
CA PHE A 161 6.80 -8.48 12.92
C PHE A 161 5.43 -8.89 12.39
N THR A 162 4.67 -9.60 13.20
CA THR A 162 3.27 -9.93 12.87
C THR A 162 2.35 -9.59 14.00
N ALA A 163 1.22 -8.98 13.70
CA ALA A 163 0.19 -8.63 14.67
C ALA A 163 -1.21 -8.71 14.06
N VAL A 164 -2.20 -8.82 14.94
CA VAL A 164 -3.61 -8.71 14.60
C VAL A 164 -4.18 -7.56 15.40
N ILE A 165 -4.84 -6.64 14.72
CA ILE A 165 -5.67 -5.59 15.34
C ILE A 165 -7.10 -6.12 15.36
N GLU A 166 -7.71 -6.14 16.53
CA GLU A 166 -9.10 -6.56 16.73
C GLU A 166 -10.04 -5.37 16.81
N ASP A 167 -9.59 -4.26 17.42
CA ASP A 167 -10.34 -3.02 17.57
C ASP A 167 -9.55 -1.82 17.02
N ILE A 168 -10.05 -1.21 15.95
CA ILE A 168 -9.46 -0.03 15.30
C ILE A 168 -10.03 1.30 15.83
N GLY A 169 -10.87 1.29 16.86
CA GLY A 169 -11.50 2.48 17.45
C GLY A 169 -12.94 2.71 17.00
N PHE A 170 -13.47 1.88 16.09
CA PHE A 170 -14.88 1.91 15.68
C PHE A 170 -15.39 0.53 15.24
N ASP A 171 -16.71 0.35 15.36
CA ASP A 171 -17.41 -0.87 14.96
C ASP A 171 -17.78 -0.88 13.46
N SER A 172 -18.42 -1.95 12.99
CA SER A 172 -18.87 -2.10 11.60
C SER A 172 -19.95 -1.08 11.16
N LYS A 173 -20.54 -0.34 12.10
CA LYS A 173 -21.51 0.74 11.84
C LYS A 173 -20.86 2.12 11.89
N GLY A 174 -19.58 2.20 12.24
CA GLY A 174 -18.86 3.46 12.42
C GLY A 174 -19.04 4.11 13.79
N ASN A 175 -19.57 3.39 14.77
CA ASN A 175 -19.66 3.91 16.15
C ASN A 175 -18.34 3.72 16.87
N ASP A 176 -17.92 4.70 17.65
CA ASP A 176 -16.68 4.64 18.44
C ASP A 176 -16.68 3.46 19.41
N THR A 177 -15.54 2.77 19.48
CA THR A 177 -15.25 1.73 20.47
C THR A 177 -14.39 2.29 21.59
N LYS A 178 -14.39 1.61 22.76
CA LYS A 178 -13.70 2.13 23.95
C LYS A 178 -12.25 1.67 24.09
N THR A 179 -11.83 0.65 23.36
CA THR A 179 -10.55 -0.04 23.58
C THR A 179 -9.80 -0.33 22.28
N PRO A 180 -9.44 0.72 21.50
CA PRO A 180 -8.66 0.49 20.29
C PRO A 180 -7.26 -0.02 20.66
N ASP A 181 -6.83 -1.12 20.02
CA ASP A 181 -5.55 -1.79 20.30
C ASP A 181 -4.42 -1.41 19.30
N TRP A 182 -4.72 -0.55 18.34
CA TRP A 182 -3.74 -0.14 17.34
C TRP A 182 -2.53 0.60 17.93
N CYS A 183 -2.70 1.33 19.06
CA CYS A 183 -1.59 1.99 19.75
C CYS A 183 -0.61 0.97 20.33
N ASP A 184 -1.10 -0.12 20.92
CA ASP A 184 -0.27 -1.16 21.51
C ASP A 184 0.50 -1.90 20.44
N VAL A 185 -0.14 -2.20 19.30
CA VAL A 185 0.52 -2.80 18.14
C VAL A 185 1.59 -1.86 17.57
N ALA A 186 1.33 -0.55 17.48
CA ALA A 186 2.31 0.42 17.01
C ALA A 186 3.52 0.52 17.94
N ASN A 187 3.31 0.52 19.27
CA ASN A 187 4.38 0.52 20.27
C ASN A 187 5.22 -0.78 20.22
N ALA A 188 4.56 -1.92 20.06
CA ALA A 188 5.24 -3.20 19.91
C ALA A 188 6.09 -3.24 18.61
N PHE A 189 5.53 -2.74 17.50
CA PHE A 189 6.28 -2.62 16.25
C PHE A 189 7.48 -1.68 16.39
N LYS A 190 7.31 -0.53 17.04
CA LYS A 190 8.43 0.39 17.31
C LYS A 190 9.53 -0.29 18.09
N SER A 191 9.19 -1.02 19.15
CA SER A 191 10.18 -1.75 19.96
C SER A 191 10.90 -2.84 19.17
N PHE A 192 10.19 -3.46 18.20
CA PHE A 192 10.79 -4.45 17.30
C PHE A 192 11.80 -3.81 16.35
N ILE A 193 11.44 -2.72 15.68
CA ILE A 193 12.33 -2.06 14.72
C ILE A 193 13.54 -1.40 15.39
N ASP A 194 13.40 -0.89 16.63
CA ASP A 194 14.52 -0.33 17.40
C ASP A 194 15.58 -1.41 17.71
N LYS A 195 15.16 -2.66 17.96
CA LYS A 195 16.08 -3.81 18.14
C LYS A 195 16.78 -4.22 16.85
N GLU A 196 16.09 -4.12 15.72
CA GLU A 196 16.61 -4.47 14.40
C GLU A 196 17.53 -3.38 13.80
N GLY A 197 17.65 -2.21 14.45
CA GLY A 197 18.46 -1.08 13.96
C GLY A 197 17.92 -0.44 12.68
N TRP A 198 16.60 -0.25 12.58
CA TRP A 198 15.91 0.27 11.39
C TRP A 198 15.45 1.73 11.54
#